data_700597de11c12935d2cf8448e26a6fa7
#
_entry.id   700597de11c12935d2cf8448e26a6fa7
#
_cell.length_a   1.000
_cell.length_b   1.000
_cell.length_c   1.000
_cell.angle_alpha   90.00
_cell.angle_beta   90.00
_cell.angle_gamma   90.00
#
_symmetry.space_group_name_H-M   'P 1'
#
loop_
_entity.id
_entity.type
_entity.pdbx_description
1 polymer ?
#
loop_
_entity_poly.entity_id
_entity_poly.type
_entity_poly.pdbx_seq_one_letter_code
_entity_poly.pdbx_strand_id
1 'polypeptide(L)'
;MPCGTVDCKMKNILFAASECVPFIKTGGLADVAGSLPAALGKHDDIDCRVVMPLYRSVTPNVRNKMTYLKDITVEVGWRKQYCGIYTIQVGKVTYYLLDNPYYFMRDGMYGFYDDCERFVFFSRAVLEILPALDWKPDIIHCNDWQTAMVPVFYRVLYQ
;
A
#
# COMPACT_ATOMS: atom_id res chain seq x y z
N MET A 1 9.78 37.33 -23.78
CA MET A 1 10.73 36.33 -23.26
C MET A 1 9.94 35.06 -23.04
N PRO A 2 10.24 33.92 -23.68
CA PRO A 2 9.53 32.68 -23.40
C PRO A 2 9.87 32.23 -21.98
N CYS A 3 8.84 32.02 -21.18
CA CYS A 3 8.95 31.38 -19.88
C CYS A 3 9.55 30.00 -20.10
N GLY A 4 10.73 29.73 -19.51
CA GLY A 4 11.38 28.45 -19.62
C GLY A 4 10.44 27.36 -19.08
N THR A 5 10.20 26.35 -19.89
CA THR A 5 9.54 25.11 -19.48
C THR A 5 10.34 24.53 -18.30
N VAL A 6 9.83 24.74 -17.09
CA VAL A 6 10.28 23.96 -15.94
C VAL A 6 9.91 22.52 -16.28
N ASP A 7 10.94 21.71 -16.49
CA ASP A 7 10.77 20.27 -16.72
C ASP A 7 10.20 19.68 -15.42
N CYS A 8 8.87 19.64 -15.33
CA CYS A 8 8.15 19.22 -14.13
C CYS A 8 8.25 17.70 -14.06
N LYS A 9 9.34 17.20 -13.45
CA LYS A 9 9.57 15.78 -13.26
C LYS A 9 8.41 15.17 -12.49
N MET A 10 7.77 14.17 -13.08
CA MET A 10 6.70 13.37 -12.44
C MET A 10 7.12 12.95 -11.02
N LYS A 11 6.27 13.20 -10.04
CA LYS A 11 6.46 12.76 -8.65
C LYS A 11 5.66 11.51 -8.39
N ASN A 12 6.34 10.46 -8.00
CA ASN A 12 5.78 9.17 -7.66
C ASN A 12 5.53 9.08 -6.16
N ILE A 13 4.30 8.93 -5.73
CA ILE A 13 3.92 8.85 -4.32
C ILE A 13 3.27 7.49 -4.03
N LEU A 14 3.88 6.72 -3.12
CA LEU A 14 3.27 5.51 -2.58
C LEU A 14 2.58 5.85 -1.25
N PHE A 15 1.26 5.76 -1.24
CA PHE A 15 0.43 6.00 -0.08
C PHE A 15 0.16 4.68 0.64
N ALA A 16 0.77 4.46 1.80
CA ALA A 16 0.60 3.24 2.58
C ALA A 16 -0.45 3.45 3.68
N ALA A 17 -1.48 2.61 3.70
CA ALA A 17 -2.56 2.66 4.68
C ALA A 17 -3.09 1.25 4.98
N SER A 18 -3.61 1.05 6.19
CA SER A 18 -4.22 -0.24 6.58
C SER A 18 -5.64 -0.40 6.07
N GLU A 19 -6.34 0.68 5.76
CA GLU A 19 -7.69 0.69 5.21
C GLU A 19 -7.85 1.80 4.17
N CYS A 20 -8.75 1.60 3.21
CA CYS A 20 -9.00 2.55 2.14
C CYS A 20 -10.35 2.29 1.46
N VAL A 21 -11.18 3.30 1.28
CA VAL A 21 -12.34 3.20 0.40
C VAL A 21 -11.88 3.15 -1.06
N PRO A 22 -12.56 2.37 -1.94
CA PRO A 22 -13.83 1.66 -1.74
C PRO A 22 -13.67 0.21 -1.25
N PHE A 23 -12.49 -0.23 -0.81
CA PHE A 23 -12.21 -1.63 -0.50
C PHE A 23 -12.68 -2.04 0.88
N ILE A 24 -12.32 -1.24 1.90
CA ILE A 24 -12.68 -1.50 3.28
C ILE A 24 -12.61 -0.20 4.11
N LYS A 25 -13.49 -0.09 5.10
CA LYS A 25 -13.56 1.07 6.00
C LYS A 25 -14.00 0.64 7.40
N THR A 26 -13.25 1.09 8.41
CA THR A 26 -13.65 1.04 9.82
C THR A 26 -13.71 2.43 10.44
N GLY A 27 -12.94 3.39 9.93
CA GLY A 27 -12.84 4.74 10.46
C GLY A 27 -12.54 5.80 9.41
N GLY A 28 -12.15 6.99 9.89
CA GLY A 28 -11.84 8.13 9.03
C GLY A 28 -10.58 7.97 8.19
N LEU A 29 -9.66 7.08 8.59
CA LEU A 29 -8.46 6.77 7.81
C LEU A 29 -8.82 6.30 6.40
N ALA A 30 -9.82 5.44 6.27
CA ALA A 30 -10.25 4.92 4.98
C ALA A 30 -10.74 6.02 4.02
N ASP A 31 -11.42 7.04 4.55
CA ASP A 31 -11.88 8.18 3.75
C ASP A 31 -10.69 9.02 3.26
N VAL A 32 -9.71 9.27 4.12
CA VAL A 32 -8.49 10.00 3.75
C VAL A 32 -7.69 9.21 2.72
N ALA A 33 -7.48 7.90 2.96
CA ALA A 33 -6.73 7.03 2.05
C ALA A 33 -7.40 6.83 0.68
N GLY A 34 -8.73 6.99 0.61
CA GLY A 34 -9.46 6.95 -0.66
C GLY A 34 -9.53 8.30 -1.38
N SER A 35 -9.60 9.41 -0.64
CA SER A 35 -9.81 10.73 -1.22
C SER A 35 -8.52 11.47 -1.57
N LEU A 36 -7.50 11.44 -0.70
CA LEU A 36 -6.25 12.16 -0.92
C LEU A 36 -5.48 11.64 -2.14
N PRO A 37 -5.24 10.32 -2.31
CA PRO A 37 -4.60 9.81 -3.52
C PRO A 37 -5.38 10.15 -4.80
N ALA A 38 -6.73 10.10 -4.73
CA ALA A 38 -7.58 10.46 -5.86
C ALA A 38 -7.50 11.95 -6.20
N ALA A 39 -7.33 12.82 -5.20
CA ALA A 39 -7.13 14.26 -5.41
C ALA A 39 -5.74 14.55 -5.99
N LEU A 40 -4.69 13.92 -5.46
CA LEU A 40 -3.31 14.03 -5.97
C LEU A 40 -3.19 13.54 -7.42
N GLY A 41 -3.83 12.42 -7.76
CA GLY A 41 -3.84 11.88 -9.13
C GLY A 41 -4.60 12.72 -10.16
N LYS A 42 -5.19 13.86 -9.78
CA LYS A 42 -5.73 14.86 -10.73
C LYS A 42 -4.63 15.77 -11.30
N HIS A 43 -3.50 15.85 -10.61
CA HIS A 43 -2.34 16.63 -11.07
C HIS A 43 -1.54 15.79 -12.06
N ASP A 44 -1.21 16.38 -13.20
CA ASP A 44 -0.53 15.67 -14.31
C ASP A 44 0.95 15.38 -14.01
N ASP A 45 1.51 16.01 -12.99
CA ASP A 45 2.89 15.84 -12.50
C ASP A 45 2.99 14.88 -11.29
N ILE A 46 1.89 14.21 -10.90
CA ILE A 46 1.86 13.27 -9.77
C ILE A 46 1.29 11.91 -10.21
N ASP A 47 2.07 10.84 -10.01
CA ASP A 47 1.57 9.45 -10.01
C ASP A 47 1.45 8.98 -8.56
N CYS A 48 0.21 8.97 -8.04
CA CYS A 48 -0.08 8.52 -6.69
C CYS A 48 -0.67 7.11 -6.71
N ARG A 49 -0.01 6.18 -6.04
CA ARG A 49 -0.46 4.79 -5.88
C ARG A 49 -0.67 4.46 -4.41
N VAL A 50 -1.55 3.52 -4.14
CA VAL A 50 -1.90 3.11 -2.77
C VAL A 50 -1.47 1.68 -2.53
N VAL A 51 -0.94 1.37 -1.34
CA VAL A 51 -0.69 0.01 -0.88
C VAL A 51 -1.44 -0.26 0.41
N MET A 52 -2.14 -1.39 0.48
CA MET A 52 -2.92 -1.82 1.64
C MET A 52 -2.95 -3.35 1.76
N PRO A 53 -3.29 -3.91 2.94
CA PRO A 53 -3.51 -5.34 3.08
C PRO A 53 -4.75 -5.81 2.31
N LEU A 54 -4.71 -7.04 1.79
CA LEU A 54 -5.87 -7.71 1.19
C LEU A 54 -6.64 -8.48 2.27
N TYR A 55 -7.60 -7.82 2.91
CA TYR A 55 -8.41 -8.43 3.95
C TYR A 55 -9.48 -9.37 3.41
N ARG A 56 -9.90 -10.34 4.24
CA ARG A 56 -11.01 -11.27 3.94
C ARG A 56 -12.29 -10.55 3.52
N SER A 57 -12.59 -9.41 4.14
CA SER A 57 -13.80 -8.61 3.91
C SER A 57 -13.85 -7.89 2.56
N VAL A 58 -12.72 -7.83 1.81
CA VAL A 58 -12.76 -7.34 0.43
C VAL A 58 -13.62 -8.28 -0.42
N THR A 59 -14.67 -7.73 -1.01
CA THR A 59 -15.73 -8.51 -1.65
C THR A 59 -15.24 -9.34 -2.84
N PRO A 60 -15.85 -10.49 -3.14
CA PRO A 60 -15.49 -11.30 -4.31
C PRO A 60 -15.57 -10.53 -5.63
N ASN A 61 -16.55 -9.63 -5.77
CA ASN A 61 -16.68 -8.79 -6.97
C ASN A 61 -15.46 -7.89 -7.20
N VAL A 62 -14.87 -7.38 -6.13
CA VAL A 62 -13.63 -6.57 -6.21
C VAL A 62 -12.44 -7.48 -6.49
N ARG A 63 -12.32 -8.61 -5.76
CA ARG A 63 -11.23 -9.58 -5.96
C ARG A 63 -11.15 -10.08 -7.40
N ASN A 64 -12.29 -10.37 -8.02
CA ASN A 64 -12.34 -10.85 -9.41
C ASN A 64 -11.87 -9.82 -10.45
N LYS A 65 -11.76 -8.54 -10.07
CA LYS A 65 -11.24 -7.47 -10.93
C LYS A 65 -9.75 -7.18 -10.71
N MET A 66 -9.15 -7.81 -9.69
CA MET A 66 -7.74 -7.65 -9.41
C MET A 66 -6.90 -8.48 -10.37
N THR A 67 -5.73 -7.95 -10.70
CA THR A 67 -4.70 -8.68 -11.43
C THR A 67 -3.62 -9.13 -10.44
N TYR A 68 -3.35 -10.42 -10.40
CA TYR A 68 -2.19 -10.94 -9.69
C TYR A 68 -0.91 -10.57 -10.44
N LEU A 69 0.07 -9.98 -9.73
CA LEU A 69 1.35 -9.62 -10.31
C LEU A 69 2.40 -10.69 -10.05
N LYS A 70 2.66 -10.98 -8.79
CA LYS A 70 3.60 -12.01 -8.31
C LYS A 70 3.48 -12.18 -6.80
N ASP A 71 4.22 -13.11 -6.26
CA ASP A 71 4.47 -13.22 -4.82
C ASP A 71 5.94 -13.02 -4.47
N ILE A 72 6.17 -12.63 -3.23
CA ILE A 72 7.47 -12.50 -2.61
C ILE A 72 7.44 -13.14 -1.22
N THR A 73 8.62 -13.37 -0.66
CA THR A 73 8.76 -13.75 0.74
C THR A 73 9.19 -12.54 1.55
N VAL A 74 8.45 -12.25 2.62
CA VAL A 74 8.75 -11.16 3.56
C VAL A 74 9.20 -11.75 4.91
N GLU A 75 10.35 -11.31 5.41
CA GLU A 75 10.88 -11.77 6.66
C GLU A 75 10.40 -10.89 7.82
N VAL A 76 9.87 -11.52 8.87
CA VAL A 76 9.47 -10.88 10.14
C VAL A 76 10.13 -11.65 11.29
N GLY A 77 11.25 -11.13 11.78
CA GLY A 77 12.10 -11.85 12.72
C GLY A 77 12.61 -13.16 12.10
N TRP A 78 12.26 -14.29 12.71
CA TRP A 78 12.60 -15.62 12.19
C TRP A 78 11.59 -16.21 11.20
N ARG A 79 10.45 -15.55 11.03
CA ARG A 79 9.38 -16.02 10.14
C ARG A 79 9.63 -15.58 8.71
N LYS A 80 9.41 -16.49 7.79
CA LYS A 80 9.37 -16.20 6.34
C LYS A 80 7.93 -16.32 5.90
N GLN A 81 7.33 -15.20 5.54
CA GLN A 81 5.91 -15.10 5.24
C GLN A 81 5.68 -14.82 3.76
N TYR A 82 4.73 -15.54 3.18
CA TYR A 82 4.21 -15.28 1.83
C TYR A 82 3.60 -13.88 1.76
N CYS A 83 3.78 -13.21 0.64
CA CYS A 83 3.12 -11.96 0.29
C CYS A 83 2.77 -11.93 -1.18
N GLY A 84 1.51 -12.19 -1.50
CA GLY A 84 0.98 -12.03 -2.86
C GLY A 84 0.69 -10.56 -3.16
N ILE A 85 1.06 -10.11 -4.35
CA ILE A 85 0.86 -8.74 -4.81
C ILE A 85 -0.24 -8.73 -5.85
N TYR A 86 -1.37 -8.13 -5.51
CA TYR A 86 -2.48 -7.90 -6.42
C TYR A 86 -2.59 -6.43 -6.75
N THR A 87 -3.04 -6.11 -7.96
CA THR A 87 -3.27 -4.73 -8.37
C THR A 87 -4.67 -4.55 -8.94
N ILE A 88 -5.22 -3.36 -8.72
CA ILE A 88 -6.47 -2.91 -9.32
C ILE A 88 -6.38 -1.39 -9.54
N GLN A 89 -6.97 -0.92 -10.63
CA GLN A 89 -7.07 0.51 -10.90
C GLN A 89 -8.48 1.02 -10.61
N VAL A 90 -8.56 2.11 -9.86
CA VAL A 90 -9.82 2.83 -9.61
C VAL A 90 -9.61 4.30 -9.99
N GLY A 91 -10.29 4.76 -11.04
CA GLY A 91 -10.03 6.06 -11.62
C GLY A 91 -8.60 6.17 -12.15
N LYS A 92 -7.87 7.20 -11.72
CA LYS A 92 -6.45 7.41 -12.06
C LYS A 92 -5.48 6.75 -11.07
N VAL A 93 -5.97 6.16 -9.96
CA VAL A 93 -5.13 5.62 -8.90
C VAL A 93 -4.95 4.11 -9.06
N THR A 94 -3.71 3.65 -9.00
CA THR A 94 -3.37 2.23 -8.93
C THR A 94 -3.25 1.80 -7.47
N TYR A 95 -3.92 0.70 -7.11
CA TYR A 95 -3.90 0.12 -5.78
C TYR A 95 -3.15 -1.21 -5.81
N TYR A 96 -2.27 -1.40 -4.84
CA TYR A 96 -1.61 -2.67 -4.55
C TYR A 96 -2.23 -3.26 -3.29
N LEU A 97 -2.76 -4.47 -3.39
CA LEU A 97 -3.33 -5.19 -2.26
C LEU A 97 -2.42 -6.37 -1.94
N LEU A 98 -1.93 -6.40 -0.70
CA LEU A 98 -0.95 -7.38 -0.23
C LEU A 98 -1.65 -8.54 0.46
N ASP A 99 -1.60 -9.70 -0.18
CA ASP A 99 -2.22 -10.92 0.31
C ASP A 99 -1.27 -11.70 1.23
N ASN A 100 -1.71 -11.90 2.45
CA ASN A 100 -1.16 -12.89 3.35
C ASN A 100 -2.32 -13.54 4.14
N PRO A 101 -2.68 -14.78 3.82
CA PRO A 101 -3.82 -15.44 4.47
C PRO A 101 -3.66 -15.59 5.98
N TYR A 102 -2.46 -15.80 6.48
CA TYR A 102 -2.20 -15.96 7.91
C TYR A 102 -2.52 -14.69 8.70
N TYR A 103 -2.18 -13.51 8.16
CA TYR A 103 -2.39 -12.23 8.84
C TYR A 103 -3.73 -11.55 8.50
N PHE A 104 -4.23 -11.68 7.25
CA PHE A 104 -5.31 -10.81 6.78
C PHE A 104 -6.61 -11.53 6.38
N MET A 105 -6.60 -12.89 6.27
CA MET A 105 -7.83 -13.66 6.01
C MET A 105 -8.56 -13.99 7.30
N ARG A 106 -8.88 -12.96 8.09
CA ARG A 106 -9.53 -13.06 9.39
C ARG A 106 -10.86 -12.29 9.43
N ASP A 107 -11.69 -12.62 10.39
CA ASP A 107 -12.94 -11.89 10.66
C ASP A 107 -12.61 -10.62 11.47
N GLY A 108 -12.57 -9.49 10.79
CA GLY A 108 -12.17 -8.20 11.32
C GLY A 108 -10.80 -7.73 10.86
N MET A 109 -10.57 -6.44 11.02
CA MET A 109 -9.32 -5.79 10.62
C MET A 109 -8.33 -5.65 11.76
N TYR A 110 -8.83 -5.39 12.95
CA TYR A 110 -8.07 -5.05 14.16
C TYR A 110 -8.58 -5.82 15.37
N GLY A 111 -7.84 -5.72 16.49
CA GLY A 111 -8.24 -6.30 17.77
C GLY A 111 -7.74 -7.74 17.99
N PHE A 112 -6.75 -8.17 17.22
CA PHE A 112 -6.10 -9.46 17.42
C PHE A 112 -4.87 -9.32 18.30
N TYR A 113 -4.58 -10.35 19.09
CA TYR A 113 -3.43 -10.35 20.00
C TYR A 113 -2.08 -10.14 19.30
N ASP A 114 -2.01 -10.47 18.01
CA ASP A 114 -0.84 -10.35 17.15
C ASP A 114 -0.88 -9.17 16.19
N ASP A 115 -1.71 -8.15 16.45
CA ASP A 115 -1.83 -6.97 15.58
C ASP A 115 -0.48 -6.28 15.36
N CYS A 116 0.38 -6.26 16.37
CA CYS A 116 1.73 -5.72 16.22
C CYS A 116 2.51 -6.48 15.13
N GLU A 117 2.56 -7.81 15.17
CA GLU A 117 3.26 -8.64 14.18
C GLU A 117 2.64 -8.47 12.78
N ARG A 118 1.31 -8.43 12.69
CA ARG A 118 0.57 -8.25 11.43
C ARG A 118 0.98 -6.96 10.71
N PHE A 119 1.03 -5.86 11.44
CA PHE A 119 1.35 -4.57 10.85
C PHE A 119 2.85 -4.28 10.76
N VAL A 120 3.68 -4.97 11.53
CA VAL A 120 5.12 -5.08 11.28
C VAL A 120 5.37 -5.80 9.95
N PHE A 121 4.69 -6.93 9.70
CA PHE A 121 4.72 -7.61 8.41
C PHE A 121 4.29 -6.67 7.28
N PHE A 122 3.15 -5.99 7.42
CA PHE A 122 2.66 -5.06 6.41
C PHE A 122 3.68 -3.95 6.11
N SER A 123 4.20 -3.31 7.16
CA SER A 123 5.21 -2.25 7.03
C SER A 123 6.47 -2.74 6.31
N ARG A 124 6.92 -3.96 6.60
CA ARG A 124 8.06 -4.57 5.90
C ARG A 124 7.70 -4.85 4.44
N ALA A 125 6.54 -5.45 4.19
CA ALA A 125 6.06 -5.79 2.87
C ALA A 125 5.94 -4.57 1.95
N VAL A 126 5.52 -3.41 2.46
CA VAL A 126 5.47 -2.14 1.71
C VAL A 126 6.82 -1.81 1.04
N LEU A 127 7.94 -2.10 1.69
CA LEU A 127 9.27 -1.86 1.14
C LEU A 127 9.74 -3.01 0.24
N GLU A 128 9.48 -4.25 0.65
CA GLU A 128 9.92 -5.45 -0.08
C GLU A 128 9.22 -5.64 -1.43
N ILE A 129 8.03 -5.06 -1.63
CA ILE A 129 7.37 -5.12 -2.94
C ILE A 129 8.01 -4.18 -3.96
N LEU A 130 8.71 -3.11 -3.56
CA LEU A 130 9.20 -2.07 -4.46
C LEU A 130 10.09 -2.61 -5.59
N PRO A 131 11.03 -3.55 -5.35
CA PRO A 131 11.81 -4.16 -6.43
C PRO A 131 11.00 -5.02 -7.39
N ALA A 132 9.78 -5.44 -6.96
CA ALA A 132 8.90 -6.26 -7.77
C ALA A 132 7.96 -5.44 -8.66
N LEU A 133 7.89 -4.13 -8.43
CA LEU A 133 7.08 -3.20 -9.21
C LEU A 133 7.98 -2.55 -10.28
N ASP A 134 7.46 -2.43 -11.50
CA ASP A 134 8.11 -1.62 -12.55
C ASP A 134 7.81 -0.12 -12.32
N TRP A 135 8.03 0.31 -11.09
CA TRP A 135 7.73 1.66 -10.64
C TRP A 135 8.42 1.95 -9.29
N LYS A 136 8.99 3.13 -9.15
CA LYS A 136 9.71 3.54 -7.94
C LYS A 136 9.11 4.81 -7.35
N PRO A 137 8.71 4.83 -6.06
CA PRO A 137 8.24 6.05 -5.40
C PRO A 137 9.40 7.00 -5.11
N ASP A 138 9.15 8.31 -5.26
CA ASP A 138 9.98 9.38 -4.70
C ASP A 138 9.63 9.62 -3.23
N ILE A 139 8.37 9.35 -2.86
CA ILE A 139 7.81 9.57 -1.51
C ILE A 139 7.01 8.34 -1.09
N ILE A 140 7.21 7.87 0.14
CA ILE A 140 6.34 6.90 0.80
C ILE A 140 5.58 7.66 1.89
N HIS A 141 4.27 7.84 1.70
CA HIS A 141 3.38 8.51 2.64
C HIS A 141 2.74 7.48 3.57
N CYS A 142 3.22 7.42 4.81
CA CYS A 142 2.75 6.46 5.81
C CYS A 142 1.60 7.04 6.63
N ASN A 143 0.60 6.22 6.93
CA ASN A 143 -0.59 6.63 7.64
C ASN A 143 -0.87 5.76 8.85
N ASP A 144 -0.97 6.42 10.01
CA ASP A 144 -1.33 5.82 11.28
C ASP A 144 -0.30 4.77 11.77
N TRP A 145 -0.53 4.17 12.94
CA TRP A 145 0.38 3.26 13.62
C TRP A 145 0.67 1.98 12.81
N GLN A 146 -0.25 1.53 11.97
CA GLN A 146 -0.10 0.32 11.15
C GLN A 146 1.02 0.44 10.10
N THR A 147 1.44 1.64 9.77
CA THR A 147 2.54 1.91 8.84
C THR A 147 3.75 2.54 9.51
N ALA A 148 3.72 2.68 10.84
CA ALA A 148 4.77 3.38 11.61
C ALA A 148 6.16 2.72 11.47
N MET A 149 6.22 1.42 11.21
CA MET A 149 7.49 0.70 11.02
C MET A 149 8.09 0.86 9.62
N VAL A 150 7.36 1.40 8.65
CA VAL A 150 7.90 1.63 7.29
C VAL A 150 9.15 2.54 7.33
N PRO A 151 9.11 3.75 7.91
CA PRO A 151 10.29 4.61 7.96
C PRO A 151 11.43 4.03 8.80
N VAL A 152 11.11 3.25 9.83
CA VAL A 152 12.12 2.56 10.65
C VAL A 152 12.87 1.51 9.82
N PHE A 153 12.13 0.63 9.14
CA PHE A 153 12.73 -0.38 8.27
C PHE A 153 13.51 0.25 7.11
N TYR A 154 12.96 1.29 6.49
CA TYR A 154 13.65 1.99 5.42
C TYR A 154 15.02 2.49 5.90
N ARG A 155 15.07 3.14 7.06
CA ARG A 155 16.31 3.68 7.63
C ARG A 155 17.34 2.61 8.00
N VAL A 156 16.87 1.49 8.56
CA VAL A 156 17.78 0.46 9.15
C VAL A 156 18.22 -0.57 8.12
N LEU A 157 17.38 -0.90 7.14
CA LEU A 157 17.60 -2.04 6.25
C LEU A 157 17.89 -1.67 4.80
N TYR A 158 17.54 -0.44 4.36
CA TYR A 158 17.59 -0.07 2.94
C TYR A 158 18.37 1.24 2.66
N GLN A 159 18.95 1.85 3.68
CA GLN A 159 19.85 3.02 3.55
C GLN A 159 21.29 2.66 3.80
#